data_7827ea25d294db0ab9adb52886bbb886
#
_entry.id   7827ea25d294db0ab9adb52886bbb886
#
_cell.length_a   1.000
_cell.length_b   1.000
_cell.length_c   1.000
_cell.angle_alpha   90.00
_cell.angle_beta   90.00
_cell.angle_gamma   90.00
#
_symmetry.space_group_name_H-M   'P 1'
#
loop_
_entity.id
_entity.type
_entity.pdbx_description
1 polymer ?
#
loop_
_entity_poly.entity_id
_entity_poly.type
_entity_poly.pdbx_seq_one_letter_code
_entity_poly.pdbx_strand_id
1 'polypeptide(L)'
;MSASAELPTILNPDLAGRLPDIQREYQTNGKVFVKDYLRADLADALYRCIDKHIEWSLVVSTRNGDKLVPPEEYGLMSKKQRLAQLPPKPKSVMDYVFAYERFDIGLDLFTSKYPWSEPLHELYEGFRQPAYIALMQAITGNKQGR
;
A
#
# COMPACT_ATOMS: atom_id res chain seq x y z
N MET A 1 -10.04 9.68 -32.79
CA MET A 1 -8.76 10.21 -32.23
C MET A 1 -8.78 9.87 -30.75
N SER A 2 -8.07 8.82 -30.37
CA SER A 2 -7.98 8.38 -28.96
C SER A 2 -7.01 9.34 -28.26
N ALA A 3 -7.54 10.17 -27.35
CA ALA A 3 -6.67 10.94 -26.48
C ALA A 3 -5.77 9.94 -25.74
N SER A 4 -4.47 10.01 -25.97
CA SER A 4 -3.50 9.28 -25.18
C SER A 4 -3.68 9.75 -23.73
N ALA A 5 -4.34 8.96 -22.91
CA ALA A 5 -4.49 9.29 -21.51
C ALA A 5 -3.08 9.40 -20.91
N GLU A 6 -2.76 10.60 -20.44
CA GLU A 6 -1.48 10.87 -19.81
C GLU A 6 -1.35 9.98 -18.58
N LEU A 7 -0.28 9.17 -18.54
CA LEU A 7 -0.04 8.31 -17.39
C LEU A 7 0.28 9.15 -16.15
N PRO A 8 -0.20 8.76 -14.97
CA PRO A 8 0.24 9.35 -13.71
C PRO A 8 1.76 9.36 -13.59
N THR A 9 2.33 10.45 -13.12
CA THR A 9 3.79 10.67 -13.05
C THR A 9 4.54 9.69 -12.15
N ILE A 10 3.84 9.04 -11.22
CA ILE A 10 4.40 8.01 -10.34
C ILE A 10 4.61 6.67 -11.04
N LEU A 11 4.02 6.48 -12.21
CA LEU A 11 4.06 5.21 -12.93
C LEU A 11 5.23 5.14 -13.90
N ASN A 12 5.66 3.90 -14.17
CA ASN A 12 6.63 3.65 -15.23
C ASN A 12 6.05 4.04 -16.59
N PRO A 13 6.69 4.92 -17.36
CA PRO A 13 6.18 5.37 -18.66
C PRO A 13 6.01 4.23 -19.66
N ASP A 14 6.77 3.14 -19.55
CA ASP A 14 6.66 1.98 -20.43
C ASP A 14 5.31 1.24 -20.29
N LEU A 15 4.56 1.53 -19.24
CA LEU A 15 3.22 0.97 -19.06
C LEU A 15 2.26 1.41 -20.17
N ALA A 16 2.46 2.58 -20.78
CA ALA A 16 1.59 3.07 -21.85
C ALA A 16 1.44 2.04 -22.99
N GLY A 17 2.55 1.42 -23.39
CA GLY A 17 2.54 0.38 -24.43
C GLY A 17 1.94 -0.95 -23.98
N ARG A 18 1.85 -1.19 -22.69
CA ARG A 18 1.39 -2.46 -22.08
C ARG A 18 -0.09 -2.42 -21.65
N LEU A 19 -0.71 -1.25 -21.63
CA LEU A 19 -2.08 -1.08 -21.12
C LEU A 19 -3.10 -2.00 -21.79
N PRO A 20 -3.10 -2.21 -23.14
CA PRO A 20 -4.08 -3.10 -23.78
C PRO A 20 -3.98 -4.54 -23.28
N ASP A 21 -2.78 -5.02 -23.01
CA ASP A 21 -2.56 -6.39 -22.54
C ASP A 21 -2.96 -6.51 -21.05
N ILE A 22 -2.63 -5.52 -20.23
CA ILE A 22 -3.04 -5.43 -18.83
C ILE A 22 -4.57 -5.44 -18.71
N GLN A 23 -5.26 -4.64 -19.52
CA GLN A 23 -6.72 -4.61 -19.57
C GLN A 23 -7.31 -5.97 -19.95
N ARG A 24 -6.77 -6.59 -21.00
CA ARG A 24 -7.23 -7.92 -21.46
C ARG A 24 -7.05 -8.97 -20.37
N GLU A 25 -5.89 -9.00 -19.75
CA GLU A 25 -5.60 -9.95 -18.68
C GLU A 25 -6.54 -9.75 -17.47
N TYR A 26 -6.75 -8.51 -17.06
CA TYR A 26 -7.68 -8.22 -15.97
C TYR A 26 -9.11 -8.62 -16.32
N GLN A 27 -9.60 -8.30 -17.52
CA GLN A 27 -10.94 -8.66 -17.98
C GLN A 27 -11.16 -10.16 -18.05
N THR A 28 -10.11 -10.91 -18.37
CA THR A 28 -10.17 -12.38 -18.46
C THR A 28 -10.12 -13.06 -17.11
N ASN A 29 -9.27 -12.56 -16.20
CA ASN A 29 -8.90 -13.28 -14.98
C ASN A 29 -9.42 -12.61 -13.69
N GLY A 30 -9.98 -11.38 -13.79
CA GLY A 30 -10.38 -10.56 -12.65
C GLY A 30 -9.20 -10.03 -11.82
N LYS A 31 -7.98 -10.31 -12.24
CA LYS A 31 -6.72 -9.88 -11.61
C LYS A 31 -5.61 -9.83 -12.65
N VAL A 32 -4.62 -8.96 -12.40
CA VAL A 32 -3.41 -8.87 -13.21
C VAL A 32 -2.23 -8.50 -12.31
N PHE A 33 -1.08 -9.09 -12.55
CA PHE A 33 0.17 -8.70 -11.93
C PHE A 33 0.97 -7.81 -12.89
N VAL A 34 1.20 -6.56 -12.51
CA VAL A 34 1.93 -5.60 -13.33
C VAL A 34 3.33 -5.41 -12.75
N LYS A 35 4.31 -6.04 -13.41
CA LYS A 35 5.72 -5.86 -13.07
C LYS A 35 6.19 -4.46 -13.44
N ASP A 36 7.13 -3.91 -12.67
CA ASP A 36 7.73 -2.58 -12.89
C ASP A 36 6.67 -1.48 -13.02
N TYR A 37 5.73 -1.47 -12.06
CA TYR A 37 4.57 -0.60 -12.09
C TYR A 37 4.91 0.87 -11.80
N LEU A 38 5.74 1.11 -10.79
CA LEU A 38 6.19 2.46 -10.44
C LEU A 38 7.44 2.84 -11.24
N ARG A 39 7.71 4.13 -11.35
CA ARG A 39 9.02 4.60 -11.80
C ARG A 39 10.12 3.98 -10.93
N ALA A 40 11.24 3.60 -11.54
CA ALA A 40 12.33 2.92 -10.85
C ALA A 40 12.93 3.76 -9.71
N ASP A 41 13.13 5.06 -9.95
CA ASP A 41 13.64 6.01 -8.96
C ASP A 41 12.73 6.14 -7.73
N LEU A 42 11.40 6.21 -7.95
CA LEU A 42 10.41 6.25 -6.89
C LEU A 42 10.34 4.92 -6.14
N ALA A 43 10.38 3.79 -6.85
CA ALA A 43 10.37 2.46 -6.23
C ALA A 43 11.59 2.26 -5.32
N ASP A 44 12.77 2.64 -5.77
CA ASP A 44 14.02 2.57 -4.99
C ASP A 44 13.99 3.51 -3.77
N ALA A 45 13.44 4.72 -3.93
CA ALA A 45 13.29 5.67 -2.84
C ALA A 45 12.29 5.16 -1.79
N LEU A 46 11.16 4.59 -2.21
CA LEU A 46 10.18 3.97 -1.33
C LEU A 46 10.76 2.77 -0.58
N TYR A 47 11.51 1.91 -1.27
CA TYR A 47 12.16 0.77 -0.63
C TYR A 47 13.10 1.23 0.49
N ARG A 48 13.96 2.21 0.23
CA ARG A 48 14.86 2.76 1.26
C ARG A 48 14.11 3.41 2.42
N CYS A 49 13.01 4.10 2.10
CA CYS A 49 12.16 4.73 3.10
C CYS A 49 11.54 3.68 4.03
N ILE A 50 10.95 2.62 3.45
CA ILE A 50 10.31 1.53 4.19
C ILE A 50 11.32 0.74 5.04
N ASP A 51 12.47 0.43 4.46
CA ASP A 51 13.50 -0.40 5.11
C ASP A 51 14.19 0.31 6.28
N LYS A 52 14.41 1.64 6.17
CA LYS A 52 15.31 2.35 7.09
C LYS A 52 14.63 3.34 8.03
N HIS A 53 13.47 3.87 7.65
CA HIS A 53 12.93 5.06 8.31
C HIS A 53 11.56 4.88 8.92
N ILE A 54 10.76 3.91 8.43
CA ILE A 54 9.43 3.72 8.97
C ILE A 54 9.50 3.10 10.37
N GLU A 55 8.92 3.80 11.32
CA GLU A 55 8.67 3.30 12.67
C GLU A 55 7.32 2.59 12.69
N TRP A 56 7.38 1.27 12.76
CA TRP A 56 6.19 0.43 12.67
C TRP A 56 5.44 0.34 14.00
N SER A 57 4.12 0.44 13.94
CA SER A 57 3.21 0.02 15.03
C SER A 57 2.84 -1.44 14.84
N LEU A 58 2.61 -2.17 15.94
CA LEU A 58 2.00 -3.51 15.88
C LEU A 58 0.51 -3.40 16.17
N VAL A 59 -0.32 -3.89 15.25
CA VAL A 59 -1.76 -4.06 15.47
C VAL A 59 -2.05 -5.54 15.67
N VAL A 60 -2.72 -5.85 16.76
CA VAL A 60 -3.23 -7.21 17.04
C VAL A 60 -4.74 -7.11 17.11
N SER A 61 -5.41 -7.69 16.11
CA SER A 61 -6.86 -7.69 15.98
C SER A 61 -7.43 -9.05 16.37
N THR A 62 -8.39 -9.04 17.26
CA THR A 62 -9.08 -10.25 17.77
C THR A 62 -10.58 -10.03 17.78
N ARG A 63 -11.34 -11.10 17.99
CA ARG A 63 -12.78 -11.01 18.22
C ARG A 63 -13.18 -10.04 19.34
N ASN A 64 -12.29 -9.84 20.33
CA ASN A 64 -12.56 -8.97 21.48
C ASN A 64 -12.13 -7.53 21.28
N GLY A 65 -11.65 -7.18 20.09
CA GLY A 65 -11.17 -5.85 19.72
C GLY A 65 -9.71 -5.82 19.31
N ASP A 66 -9.24 -4.63 19.01
CA ASP A 66 -7.89 -4.36 18.54
C ASP A 66 -7.00 -3.85 19.65
N LYS A 67 -5.77 -4.33 19.69
CA LYS A 67 -4.69 -3.80 20.51
C LYS A 67 -3.67 -3.15 19.58
N LEU A 68 -3.36 -1.88 19.83
CA LEU A 68 -2.28 -1.17 19.18
C LEU A 68 -1.08 -1.08 20.11
N VAL A 69 0.09 -1.50 19.64
CA VAL A 69 1.39 -1.22 20.26
C VAL A 69 2.04 -0.11 19.44
N PRO A 70 2.23 1.07 20.02
CA PRO A 70 2.74 2.23 19.29
C PRO A 70 4.22 2.03 18.90
N PRO A 71 4.74 2.81 17.91
CA PRO A 71 6.07 2.61 17.36
C PRO A 71 7.19 2.71 18.41
N GLU A 72 7.10 3.68 19.31
CA GLU A 72 8.08 3.94 20.35
C GLU A 72 8.21 2.77 21.35
N GLU A 73 7.13 2.03 21.58
CA GLU A 73 7.15 0.82 22.40
C GLU A 73 7.58 -0.39 21.58
N TYR A 74 7.00 -0.55 20.37
CA TYR A 74 7.27 -1.70 19.52
C TYR A 74 8.72 -1.75 19.04
N GLY A 75 9.31 -0.59 18.71
CA GLY A 75 10.70 -0.47 18.28
C GLY A 75 11.71 -0.95 19.34
N LEU A 76 11.38 -0.80 20.62
CA LEU A 76 12.23 -1.22 21.73
C LEU A 76 12.06 -2.70 22.11
N MET A 77 11.04 -3.38 21.58
CA MET A 77 10.79 -4.78 21.93
C MET A 77 11.79 -5.74 21.30
N SER A 78 12.30 -6.64 22.11
CA SER A 78 13.01 -7.82 21.62
C SER A 78 12.06 -8.75 20.83
N LYS A 79 12.61 -9.63 19.99
CA LYS A 79 11.84 -10.63 19.25
C LYS A 79 10.92 -11.45 20.18
N LYS A 80 11.39 -11.83 21.36
CA LYS A 80 10.61 -12.58 22.35
C LYS A 80 9.41 -11.76 22.87
N GLN A 81 9.62 -10.47 23.15
CA GLN A 81 8.57 -9.57 23.60
C GLN A 81 7.52 -9.32 22.48
N ARG A 82 7.97 -9.17 21.22
CA ARG A 82 7.06 -9.04 20.08
C ARG A 82 6.18 -10.27 19.90
N LEU A 83 6.77 -11.47 20.00
CA LEU A 83 6.02 -12.74 19.95
C LEU A 83 5.03 -12.88 21.10
N ALA A 84 5.36 -12.36 22.29
CA ALA A 84 4.46 -12.39 23.45
C ALA A 84 3.24 -11.45 23.31
N GLN A 85 3.24 -10.49 22.35
CA GLN A 85 2.08 -9.68 22.04
C GLN A 85 1.02 -10.45 21.22
N LEU A 86 1.44 -11.53 20.56
CA LEU A 86 0.53 -12.33 19.76
C LEU A 86 -0.38 -13.13 20.69
N PRO A 87 -1.70 -13.14 20.46
CA PRO A 87 -2.60 -13.97 21.21
C PRO A 87 -2.35 -15.45 20.94
N PRO A 88 -2.77 -16.34 21.85
CA PRO A 88 -2.68 -17.77 21.64
C PRO A 88 -3.43 -18.18 20.35
N LYS A 89 -3.01 -19.30 19.77
CA LYS A 89 -3.66 -19.82 18.56
C LYS A 89 -5.18 -19.94 18.76
N PRO A 90 -5.96 -19.55 17.75
CA PRO A 90 -7.41 -19.71 17.79
C PRO A 90 -7.81 -21.15 18.12
N LYS A 91 -8.77 -21.32 19.03
CA LYS A 91 -9.31 -22.63 19.40
C LYS A 91 -10.50 -23.06 18.53
N SER A 92 -11.03 -22.14 17.74
CA SER A 92 -12.23 -22.32 16.93
C SER A 92 -12.10 -21.52 15.64
N VAL A 93 -12.79 -21.94 14.58
CA VAL A 93 -12.90 -21.18 13.31
C VAL A 93 -13.60 -19.82 13.47
N MET A 94 -14.32 -19.62 14.57
CA MET A 94 -14.96 -18.35 14.91
C MET A 94 -14.00 -17.37 15.62
N ASP A 95 -12.87 -17.88 16.11
CA ASP A 95 -11.83 -17.07 16.71
C ASP A 95 -10.80 -16.70 15.63
N TYR A 96 -10.75 -15.45 15.25
CA TYR A 96 -9.72 -14.96 14.36
C TYR A 96 -8.69 -14.13 15.10
N VAL A 97 -7.47 -14.18 14.61
CA VAL A 97 -6.36 -13.37 15.07
C VAL A 97 -5.61 -12.85 13.86
N PHE A 98 -5.53 -11.55 13.78
CA PHE A 98 -4.64 -10.88 12.83
C PHE A 98 -3.60 -10.11 13.62
N ALA A 99 -2.35 -10.25 13.23
CA ALA A 99 -1.28 -9.43 13.75
C ALA A 99 -0.45 -8.92 12.56
N TYR A 100 -0.30 -7.61 12.46
CA TYR A 100 0.43 -6.98 11.37
C TYR A 100 1.11 -5.70 11.82
N GLU A 101 2.21 -5.39 11.18
CA GLU A 101 2.87 -4.12 11.33
C GLU A 101 2.17 -3.08 10.47
N ARG A 102 1.96 -1.89 11.03
CA ARG A 102 1.22 -0.80 10.40
C ARG A 102 1.99 0.50 10.48
N PHE A 103 1.99 1.20 9.37
CA PHE A 103 2.28 2.62 9.26
C PHE A 103 1.15 3.27 8.46
N ASP A 104 0.52 4.30 9.01
CA ASP A 104 -0.62 4.95 8.36
C ASP A 104 -0.15 6.13 7.51
N ILE A 105 -0.06 5.90 6.19
CA ILE A 105 0.38 6.93 5.25
C ILE A 105 -0.49 8.18 5.30
N GLY A 106 -1.80 8.03 5.48
CA GLY A 106 -2.73 9.16 5.54
C GLY A 106 -2.61 9.98 6.81
N LEU A 107 -2.52 9.30 7.96
CA LEU A 107 -2.51 9.95 9.27
C LEU A 107 -1.09 10.34 9.69
N ASP A 108 -0.17 9.40 9.64
CA ASP A 108 1.18 9.58 10.18
C ASP A 108 2.03 10.57 9.35
N LEU A 109 1.86 10.59 8.02
CA LEU A 109 2.57 11.54 7.16
C LEU A 109 2.09 12.98 7.32
N PHE A 110 0.80 13.20 7.53
CA PHE A 110 0.27 14.57 7.65
C PHE A 110 0.52 15.19 9.02
N THR A 111 0.69 14.37 10.05
CA THR A 111 1.02 14.84 11.40
C THR A 111 2.50 15.07 11.61
N SER A 112 3.37 14.46 10.80
CA SER A 112 4.82 14.48 10.98
C SER A 112 5.52 14.71 9.65
N LYS A 113 6.09 15.91 9.43
CA LYS A 113 6.92 16.20 8.25
C LYS A 113 8.34 15.67 8.47
N TYR A 114 8.58 14.44 8.10
CA TYR A 114 9.92 13.87 8.10
C TYR A 114 10.60 14.13 6.75
N PRO A 115 11.88 14.55 6.72
CA PRO A 115 12.62 14.74 5.45
C PRO A 115 12.66 13.48 4.57
N TRP A 116 12.63 12.31 5.19
CA TRP A 116 12.66 11.01 4.51
C TRP A 116 11.29 10.58 3.94
N SER A 117 10.21 11.27 4.26
CA SER A 117 8.84 10.85 3.90
C SER A 117 8.40 11.33 2.51
N GLU A 118 9.21 12.13 1.82
CA GLU A 118 8.88 12.68 0.49
C GLU A 118 8.42 11.63 -0.53
N PRO A 119 9.08 10.46 -0.67
CA PRO A 119 8.62 9.42 -1.61
C PRO A 119 7.24 8.85 -1.25
N LEU A 120 6.89 8.79 0.03
CA LEU A 120 5.56 8.34 0.48
C LEU A 120 4.48 9.40 0.17
N HIS A 121 4.82 10.68 0.32
CA HIS A 121 3.92 11.78 -0.09
C HIS A 121 3.69 11.76 -1.60
N GLU A 122 4.75 11.60 -2.39
CA GLU A 122 4.63 11.49 -3.85
C GLU A 122 3.72 10.32 -4.25
N LEU A 123 3.91 9.15 -3.64
CA LEU A 123 3.09 7.98 -3.89
C LEU A 123 1.62 8.23 -3.51
N TYR A 124 1.37 8.77 -2.33
CA TYR A 124 0.03 9.05 -1.81
C TYR A 124 -0.71 10.04 -2.72
N GLU A 125 -0.08 11.16 -3.06
CA GLU A 125 -0.66 12.15 -3.95
C GLU A 125 -0.85 11.59 -5.37
N GLY A 126 0.09 10.78 -5.85
CA GLY A 126 0.00 10.13 -7.14
C GLY A 126 -1.23 9.22 -7.28
N PHE A 127 -1.56 8.45 -6.24
CA PHE A 127 -2.76 7.60 -6.23
C PHE A 127 -4.07 8.39 -6.17
N ARG A 128 -4.04 9.62 -5.70
CA ARG A 128 -5.22 10.50 -5.63
C ARG A 128 -5.46 11.31 -6.90
N GLN A 129 -4.50 11.33 -7.81
CA GLN A 129 -4.64 12.07 -9.07
C GLN A 129 -5.80 11.55 -9.90
N PRO A 130 -6.61 12.44 -10.52
CA PRO A 130 -7.69 12.02 -11.43
C PRO A 130 -7.20 11.10 -12.55
N ALA A 131 -5.99 11.32 -13.06
CA ALA A 131 -5.36 10.49 -14.08
C ALA A 131 -5.17 9.03 -13.60
N TYR A 132 -4.80 8.83 -12.32
CA TYR A 132 -4.68 7.49 -11.74
C TYR A 132 -6.04 6.80 -11.62
N ILE A 133 -7.05 7.52 -11.15
CA ILE A 133 -8.41 7.00 -11.03
C ILE A 133 -8.96 6.61 -12.40
N ALA A 134 -8.77 7.47 -13.41
CA ALA A 134 -9.19 7.19 -14.78
C ALA A 134 -8.47 5.95 -15.36
N LEU A 135 -7.18 5.78 -15.09
CA LEU A 135 -6.42 4.61 -15.49
C LEU A 135 -6.99 3.33 -14.86
N MET A 136 -7.25 3.35 -13.53
CA MET A 136 -7.84 2.20 -12.84
C MET A 136 -9.22 1.85 -13.39
N GLN A 137 -10.05 2.84 -13.67
CA GLN A 137 -11.36 2.64 -14.31
C GLN A 137 -11.22 2.03 -15.71
N ALA A 138 -10.25 2.49 -16.49
CA ALA A 138 -9.99 1.95 -17.82
C ALA A 138 -9.55 0.46 -17.75
N ILE A 139 -8.66 0.11 -16.79
CA ILE A 139 -8.19 -1.27 -16.62
C ILE A 139 -9.32 -2.18 -16.15
N THR A 140 -10.07 -1.75 -15.13
CA THR A 140 -11.08 -2.60 -14.49
C THR A 140 -12.42 -2.62 -15.24
N GLY A 141 -12.66 -1.68 -16.13
CA GLY A 141 -13.97 -1.50 -16.78
C GLY A 141 -15.06 -0.92 -15.85
N ASN A 142 -14.71 -0.62 -14.60
CA ASN A 142 -15.63 -0.01 -13.65
C ASN A 142 -15.79 1.48 -13.98
N LYS A 143 -16.87 1.80 -14.64
CA LYS A 143 -17.39 3.18 -14.63
C LYS A 143 -17.96 3.38 -13.23
N GLN A 144 -17.45 4.37 -12.48
CA GLN A 144 -18.02 4.70 -11.16
C GLN A 144 -19.53 4.73 -11.30
N GLY A 145 -20.16 3.82 -10.57
CA GLY A 145 -21.60 3.75 -10.52
C GLY A 145 -22.17 5.06 -10.00
N ARG A 146 -23.25 5.42 -10.57
CA ARG A 146 -24.15 6.49 -10.16
C ARG A 146 -24.59 6.35 -8.71
#